data_bd7c3ad5cab590f2131e00c5db29c5b9
#
_entry.id   bd7c3ad5cab590f2131e00c5db29c5b9
#
_cell.length_a   1.000
_cell.length_b   1.000
_cell.length_c   1.000
_cell.angle_alpha   90.00
_cell.angle_beta   90.00
_cell.angle_gamma   90.00
#
_symmetry.space_group_name_H-M   'P 1'
#
loop_
_entity.id
_entity.type
_entity.pdbx_description
1 polymer ?
#
loop_
_entity_poly.entity_id
_entity_poly.type
_entity_poly.pdbx_seq_one_letter_code
_entity_poly.pdbx_strand_id
1 'polypeptide(L)'
;MLLAKVRDDKTLNGLDKLREIFRSALTSSTQRFVISAAPNLLLNSKFLASQIKEIFDCVAPDYIKPILEEGIADGSIMAENPEEVAEAILILSNIWLNPLVYAAEPEKMRRKCAAFNKLMNSMGMELLDEELIEEFIN
;
A
#
# COMPACT_ATOMS: atom_id res chain seq x y z
N MET A 1 -11.87 12.23 3.22
CA MET A 1 -10.62 11.48 3.16
C MET A 1 -10.72 10.34 2.17
N LEU A 2 -9.72 10.17 1.34
CA LEU A 2 -9.75 9.16 0.27
C LEU A 2 -9.98 7.73 0.79
N LEU A 3 -9.28 7.35 1.85
CA LEU A 3 -9.38 5.99 2.39
C LEU A 3 -10.80 5.63 2.81
N ALA A 4 -11.48 6.54 3.51
CA ALA A 4 -12.86 6.31 3.92
C ALA A 4 -13.80 6.27 2.73
N LYS A 5 -13.59 7.14 1.75
CA LYS A 5 -14.41 7.20 0.55
C LYS A 5 -14.31 5.89 -0.24
N VAL A 6 -13.11 5.36 -0.42
CA VAL A 6 -12.92 4.09 -1.13
C VAL A 6 -13.48 2.93 -0.31
N ARG A 7 -13.20 2.90 1.00
CA ARG A 7 -13.71 1.84 1.88
C ARG A 7 -15.23 1.72 1.79
N ASP A 8 -15.93 2.85 1.73
CA ASP A 8 -17.39 2.90 1.76
C ASP A 8 -18.03 2.90 0.37
N ASP A 9 -17.25 2.81 -0.71
CA ASP A 9 -17.74 2.80 -2.08
C ASP A 9 -18.39 1.45 -2.42
N LYS A 10 -19.70 1.46 -2.60
CA LYS A 10 -20.48 0.24 -2.86
C LYS A 10 -20.38 -0.28 -4.30
N THR A 11 -19.71 0.46 -5.19
CA THR A 11 -19.55 0.05 -6.59
C THR A 11 -18.32 -0.82 -6.82
N LEU A 12 -17.43 -0.93 -5.83
CA LEU A 12 -16.18 -1.68 -5.92
C LEU A 12 -16.22 -2.90 -4.98
N ASN A 13 -15.64 -4.03 -5.43
CA ASN A 13 -15.41 -5.15 -4.52
C ASN A 13 -14.16 -4.88 -3.67
N GLY A 14 -13.87 -5.78 -2.72
CA GLY A 14 -12.75 -5.58 -1.80
C GLY A 14 -11.41 -5.43 -2.50
N LEU A 15 -11.13 -6.28 -3.49
CA LEU A 15 -9.88 -6.23 -4.24
C LEU A 15 -9.74 -4.92 -5.03
N ASP A 16 -10.81 -4.47 -5.68
CA ASP A 16 -10.78 -3.24 -6.45
C ASP A 16 -10.62 -2.01 -5.56
N LYS A 17 -11.19 -2.03 -4.36
CA LYS A 17 -10.96 -0.98 -3.37
C LYS A 17 -9.48 -0.89 -3.00
N LEU A 18 -8.86 -2.02 -2.76
CA LEU A 18 -7.44 -2.07 -2.40
C LEU A 18 -6.57 -1.56 -3.55
N ARG A 19 -6.86 -1.98 -4.78
CA ARG A 19 -6.18 -1.49 -5.99
C ARG A 19 -6.31 0.01 -6.14
N GLU A 20 -7.49 0.56 -5.90
CA GLU A 20 -7.72 2.01 -6.00
C GLU A 20 -6.90 2.78 -4.98
N ILE A 21 -6.81 2.28 -3.76
CA ILE A 21 -5.98 2.90 -2.72
C ILE A 21 -4.51 2.91 -3.14
N PHE A 22 -4.00 1.79 -3.66
CA PHE A 22 -2.62 1.71 -4.11
C PHE A 22 -2.34 2.64 -5.28
N ARG A 23 -3.22 2.67 -6.27
CA ARG A 23 -3.09 3.57 -7.43
C ARG A 23 -3.03 5.02 -6.98
N SER A 24 -3.95 5.43 -6.13
CA SER A 24 -4.00 6.82 -5.64
C SER A 24 -2.77 7.18 -4.83
N ALA A 25 -2.29 6.27 -3.98
CA ALA A 25 -1.12 6.52 -3.15
C ALA A 25 0.15 6.69 -3.98
N LEU A 26 0.32 5.89 -5.04
CA LEU A 26 1.54 5.90 -5.84
C LEU A 26 1.57 6.97 -6.93
N THR A 27 0.42 7.53 -7.30
CA THR A 27 0.33 8.50 -8.39
C THR A 27 -0.07 9.90 -7.94
N SER A 28 -0.31 10.12 -6.65
CA SER A 28 -0.80 11.42 -6.18
C SER A 28 0.29 12.50 -6.24
N SER A 29 -0.12 13.72 -6.57
CA SER A 29 0.78 14.89 -6.55
C SER A 29 1.29 15.18 -5.14
N THR A 30 0.50 14.86 -4.12
CA THR A 30 0.89 15.01 -2.72
C THR A 30 2.10 14.14 -2.40
N GLN A 31 2.13 12.91 -2.90
CA GLN A 31 3.26 12.02 -2.69
C GLN A 31 4.53 12.56 -3.37
N ARG A 32 4.41 13.08 -4.57
CA ARG A 32 5.54 13.71 -5.28
C ARG A 32 6.07 14.90 -4.49
N PHE A 33 5.19 15.69 -3.92
CA PHE A 33 5.58 16.81 -3.07
C PHE A 33 6.36 16.33 -1.84
N VAL A 34 5.88 15.28 -1.16
CA VAL A 34 6.56 14.70 0.00
C VAL A 34 7.95 14.19 -0.39
N ILE A 35 8.07 13.54 -1.55
CA ILE A 35 9.35 13.03 -2.06
C ILE A 35 10.36 14.18 -2.22
N SER A 36 9.95 15.30 -2.79
CA SER A 36 10.88 16.43 -2.99
C SER A 36 11.21 17.16 -1.69
N ALA A 37 10.29 17.17 -0.72
CA ALA A 37 10.47 17.89 0.55
C ALA A 37 11.19 17.07 1.62
N ALA A 38 11.08 15.72 1.58
CA ALA A 38 11.65 14.85 2.61
C ALA A 38 12.25 13.59 1.96
N PRO A 39 13.41 13.72 1.29
CA PRO A 39 13.95 12.64 0.45
C PRO A 39 14.50 11.44 1.25
N ASN A 40 14.63 11.55 2.58
CA ASN A 40 15.16 10.44 3.38
C ASN A 40 14.47 10.39 4.75
N LEU A 41 13.52 9.49 4.89
CA LEU A 41 12.75 9.33 6.13
C LEU A 41 13.59 8.68 7.26
N LEU A 42 14.67 7.99 6.93
CA LEU A 42 15.55 7.44 7.97
C LEU A 42 16.24 8.54 8.75
N LEU A 43 16.47 9.71 8.15
CA LEU A 43 17.04 10.86 8.83
C LEU A 43 16.00 11.61 9.67
N ASN A 44 14.73 11.31 9.51
CA ASN A 44 13.65 11.89 10.30
C ASN A 44 12.93 10.78 11.07
N SER A 45 13.61 10.30 12.12
CA SER A 45 13.14 9.14 12.87
C SER A 45 11.80 9.38 13.58
N LYS A 46 11.52 10.60 14.01
CA LYS A 46 10.25 10.92 14.65
C LYS A 46 9.08 10.83 13.68
N PHE A 47 9.27 11.34 12.47
CA PHE A 47 8.24 11.28 11.43
C PHE A 47 8.00 9.83 11.01
N LEU A 48 9.07 9.06 10.81
CA LEU A 48 8.96 7.65 10.44
C LEU A 48 8.26 6.84 11.53
N ALA A 49 8.63 7.03 12.79
CA ALA A 49 8.00 6.35 13.91
C ALA A 49 6.51 6.70 14.01
N SER A 50 6.16 7.96 13.79
CA SER A 50 4.77 8.41 13.77
C SER A 50 3.97 7.72 12.65
N GLN A 51 4.57 7.57 11.47
CA GLN A 51 3.91 6.88 10.36
C GLN A 51 3.68 5.39 10.66
N ILE A 52 4.67 4.73 11.24
CA ILE A 52 4.55 3.33 11.62
C ILE A 52 3.43 3.16 12.65
N LYS A 53 3.42 4.02 13.67
CA LYS A 53 2.38 3.98 14.70
C LYS A 53 0.98 4.19 14.09
N GLU A 54 0.84 5.12 13.17
CA GLU A 54 -0.42 5.40 12.47
C GLU A 54 -0.92 4.17 11.69
N ILE A 55 -0.01 3.41 11.10
CA ILE A 55 -0.36 2.18 10.41
C ILE A 55 -1.05 1.20 11.36
N PHE A 56 -0.46 0.94 12.52
CA PHE A 56 -1.00 -0.03 13.46
C PHE A 56 -2.25 0.47 14.20
N ASP A 57 -2.27 1.76 14.56
CA ASP A 57 -3.34 2.32 15.38
C ASP A 57 -4.58 2.72 14.57
N CYS A 58 -4.41 3.07 13.30
CA CYS A 58 -5.48 3.68 12.50
C CYS A 58 -5.66 3.04 11.14
N VAL A 59 -4.63 3.09 10.26
CA VAL A 59 -4.83 2.76 8.85
C VAL A 59 -5.17 1.29 8.66
N ALA A 60 -4.46 0.39 9.35
CA ALA A 60 -4.73 -1.03 9.24
C ALA A 60 -6.11 -1.40 9.82
N PRO A 61 -6.42 -1.07 11.09
CA PRO A 61 -7.69 -1.52 11.66
C PRO A 61 -8.92 -0.82 11.10
N ASP A 62 -8.81 0.46 10.75
CA ASP A 62 -9.99 1.26 10.39
C ASP A 62 -10.29 1.28 8.90
N TYR A 63 -9.28 1.08 8.05
CA TYR A 63 -9.45 1.21 6.59
C TYR A 63 -9.13 -0.07 5.83
N ILE A 64 -7.99 -0.69 6.06
CA ILE A 64 -7.55 -1.82 5.24
C ILE A 64 -8.19 -3.13 5.69
N LYS A 65 -8.26 -3.37 7.01
CA LYS A 65 -8.91 -4.57 7.53
C LYS A 65 -10.37 -4.71 7.04
N PRO A 66 -11.23 -3.66 7.14
CA PRO A 66 -12.59 -3.77 6.62
C PRO A 66 -12.65 -4.08 5.12
N ILE A 67 -11.74 -3.53 4.32
CA ILE A 67 -11.67 -3.79 2.89
C ILE A 67 -11.28 -5.27 2.64
N LEU A 68 -10.30 -5.78 3.39
CA LEU A 68 -9.90 -7.19 3.26
C LEU A 68 -11.04 -8.13 3.68
N GLU A 69 -11.74 -7.81 4.77
CA GLU A 69 -12.88 -8.60 5.20
C GLU A 69 -13.98 -8.62 4.14
N GLU A 70 -14.25 -7.49 3.51
CA GLU A 70 -15.20 -7.41 2.40
C GLU A 70 -14.76 -8.27 1.21
N GLY A 71 -13.48 -8.18 0.83
CA GLY A 71 -12.94 -8.96 -0.29
C GLY A 71 -12.97 -10.47 -0.03
N ILE A 72 -12.74 -10.89 1.21
CA ILE A 72 -12.86 -12.29 1.61
C ILE A 72 -14.32 -12.73 1.48
N ALA A 73 -15.24 -11.91 1.95
CA ALA A 73 -16.67 -12.23 1.91
C ALA A 73 -17.22 -12.24 0.48
N ASP A 74 -16.77 -11.34 -0.39
CA ASP A 74 -17.26 -11.28 -1.78
C ASP A 74 -16.49 -12.21 -2.73
N GLY A 75 -15.44 -12.87 -2.24
CA GLY A 75 -14.67 -13.84 -3.03
C GLY A 75 -13.54 -13.23 -3.87
N SER A 76 -13.33 -11.92 -3.82
CA SER A 76 -12.27 -11.27 -4.60
C SER A 76 -10.88 -11.41 -3.98
N ILE A 77 -10.80 -11.73 -2.69
CA ILE A 77 -9.55 -11.89 -1.94
C ILE A 77 -9.57 -13.26 -1.23
N MET A 78 -8.44 -13.96 -1.29
CA MET A 78 -8.31 -15.31 -0.70
C MET A 78 -7.36 -15.31 0.48
N ALA A 79 -7.45 -14.30 1.34
CA ALA A 79 -6.59 -14.19 2.51
C ALA A 79 -7.28 -14.74 3.77
N GLU A 80 -6.45 -15.19 4.70
CA GLU A 80 -6.86 -15.48 6.08
C GLU A 80 -6.24 -14.38 6.95
N ASN A 81 -6.75 -14.20 8.16
CA ASN A 81 -6.22 -13.24 9.12
C ASN A 81 -6.17 -11.82 8.58
N PRO A 82 -7.32 -11.20 8.26
CA PRO A 82 -7.33 -9.88 7.62
C PRO A 82 -6.64 -8.78 8.41
N GLU A 83 -6.65 -8.83 9.73
CA GLU A 83 -5.96 -7.83 10.55
C GLU A 83 -4.44 -7.87 10.31
N GLU A 84 -3.84 -9.05 10.41
CA GLU A 84 -2.40 -9.24 10.24
C GLU A 84 -1.98 -8.98 8.79
N VAL A 85 -2.79 -9.39 7.84
CA VAL A 85 -2.53 -9.13 6.42
C VAL A 85 -2.58 -7.62 6.14
N ALA A 86 -3.53 -6.90 6.75
CA ALA A 86 -3.61 -5.44 6.61
C ALA A 86 -2.33 -4.77 7.10
N GLU A 87 -1.83 -5.16 8.25
CA GLU A 87 -0.58 -4.63 8.80
C GLU A 87 0.59 -4.94 7.88
N ALA A 88 0.71 -6.18 7.43
CA ALA A 88 1.81 -6.62 6.56
C ALA A 88 1.81 -5.86 5.22
N ILE A 89 0.65 -5.72 4.59
CA ILE A 89 0.54 -4.98 3.32
C ILE A 89 1.02 -3.54 3.50
N LEU A 90 0.60 -2.89 4.57
CA LEU A 90 0.94 -1.49 4.81
C LEU A 90 2.42 -1.31 5.14
N ILE A 91 3.01 -2.18 5.94
CA ILE A 91 4.45 -2.12 6.24
C ILE A 91 5.26 -2.40 4.97
N LEU A 92 4.90 -3.41 4.20
CA LEU A 92 5.62 -3.72 2.97
C LEU A 92 5.52 -2.57 1.96
N SER A 93 4.34 -1.99 1.77
CA SER A 93 4.16 -0.94 0.78
C SER A 93 4.70 0.42 1.23
N ASN A 94 4.54 0.78 2.50
CA ASN A 94 4.92 2.11 2.99
C ASN A 94 6.36 2.20 3.49
N ILE A 95 6.94 1.09 3.91
CA ILE A 95 8.29 1.07 4.45
C ILE A 95 9.25 0.37 3.49
N TRP A 96 8.97 -0.89 3.16
CA TRP A 96 9.89 -1.69 2.35
C TRP A 96 9.97 -1.22 0.90
N LEU A 97 8.84 -0.87 0.28
CA LEU A 97 8.80 -0.36 -1.11
C LEU A 97 9.09 1.14 -1.21
N ASN A 98 9.16 1.84 -0.09
CA ASN A 98 9.22 3.30 -0.08
C ASN A 98 10.66 3.79 -0.29
N PRO A 99 10.95 4.45 -1.44
CA PRO A 99 12.31 4.97 -1.69
C PRO A 99 12.72 6.10 -0.75
N LEU A 100 11.77 6.72 -0.05
CA LEU A 100 12.07 7.73 0.97
C LEU A 100 12.64 7.11 2.23
N VAL A 101 12.33 5.83 2.49
CA VAL A 101 12.89 5.10 3.62
C VAL A 101 14.26 4.54 3.26
N TYR A 102 14.35 3.85 2.13
CA TYR A 102 15.63 3.31 1.66
C TYR A 102 15.65 3.35 0.14
N ALA A 103 16.48 4.22 -0.41
CA ALA A 103 16.57 4.43 -1.85
C ALA A 103 17.17 3.21 -2.55
N ALA A 104 16.66 2.93 -3.73
CA ALA A 104 17.15 1.83 -4.56
C ALA A 104 17.12 2.23 -6.03
N GLU A 105 18.02 1.66 -6.81
CA GLU A 105 18.05 1.86 -8.26
C GLU A 105 16.78 1.36 -8.91
N PRO A 106 16.36 1.92 -10.06
CA PRO A 106 15.11 1.50 -10.71
C PRO A 106 14.99 0.00 -10.94
N GLU A 107 16.06 -0.67 -11.31
CA GLU A 107 16.08 -2.13 -11.51
C GLU A 107 15.79 -2.90 -10.22
N LYS A 108 16.37 -2.43 -9.11
CA LYS A 108 16.11 -3.00 -7.78
C LYS A 108 14.66 -2.76 -7.37
N MET A 109 14.13 -1.56 -7.60
CA MET A 109 12.73 -1.24 -7.32
C MET A 109 11.79 -2.12 -8.13
N ARG A 110 12.11 -2.39 -9.38
CA ARG A 110 11.33 -3.27 -10.24
C ARG A 110 11.26 -4.69 -9.67
N ARG A 111 12.41 -5.19 -9.19
CA ARG A 111 12.45 -6.52 -8.54
C ARG A 111 11.67 -6.55 -7.23
N LYS A 112 11.73 -5.46 -6.45
CA LYS A 112 10.96 -5.36 -5.20
C LYS A 112 9.45 -5.37 -5.50
N CYS A 113 9.00 -4.65 -6.51
CA CYS A 113 7.60 -4.66 -6.91
C CYS A 113 7.15 -6.05 -7.38
N ALA A 114 8.01 -6.74 -8.13
CA ALA A 114 7.71 -8.10 -8.58
C ALA A 114 7.60 -9.07 -7.41
N ALA A 115 8.50 -8.96 -6.44
CA ALA A 115 8.46 -9.78 -5.23
C ALA A 115 7.21 -9.49 -4.38
N PHE A 116 6.86 -8.21 -4.24
CA PHE A 116 5.64 -7.81 -3.56
C PHE A 116 4.41 -8.46 -4.23
N ASN A 117 4.33 -8.39 -5.55
CA ASN A 117 3.22 -9.00 -6.29
C ASN A 117 3.15 -10.51 -6.08
N LYS A 118 4.28 -11.21 -6.04
CA LYS A 118 4.28 -12.65 -5.75
C LYS A 118 3.72 -12.96 -4.37
N LEU A 119 4.09 -12.16 -3.37
CA LEU A 119 3.55 -12.32 -2.02
C LEU A 119 2.05 -12.10 -2.01
N MET A 120 1.58 -11.05 -2.70
CA MET A 120 0.16 -10.73 -2.75
C MET A 120 -0.63 -11.74 -3.57
N ASN A 121 -0.05 -12.28 -4.64
CA ASN A 121 -0.72 -13.27 -5.50
C ASN A 121 -1.03 -14.57 -4.74
N SER A 122 -0.26 -14.90 -3.71
CA SER A 122 -0.54 -16.06 -2.88
C SER A 122 -1.88 -15.94 -2.14
N MET A 123 -2.39 -14.73 -2.02
CA MET A 123 -3.68 -14.40 -1.40
C MET A 123 -4.72 -13.94 -2.43
N GLY A 124 -4.45 -14.17 -3.73
CA GLY A 124 -5.34 -13.76 -4.80
C GLY A 124 -5.39 -12.25 -5.06
N MET A 125 -4.37 -11.52 -4.59
CA MET A 125 -4.35 -10.06 -4.72
C MET A 125 -3.22 -9.60 -5.65
N GLU A 126 -3.57 -9.15 -6.86
CA GLU A 126 -2.62 -8.47 -7.73
C GLU A 126 -2.84 -6.97 -7.59
N LEU A 127 -1.96 -6.29 -6.85
CA LEU A 127 -2.14 -4.89 -6.49
C LEU A 127 -1.37 -3.92 -7.39
N LEU A 128 -0.23 -4.33 -7.92
CA LEU A 128 0.64 -3.48 -8.74
C LEU A 128 0.67 -4.04 -10.17
N ASP A 129 -0.03 -3.38 -11.10
CA ASP A 129 0.08 -3.74 -12.51
C ASP A 129 1.33 -3.10 -13.13
N GLU A 130 1.67 -3.52 -14.36
CA GLU A 130 2.85 -3.04 -15.06
C GLU A 130 2.85 -1.52 -15.22
N GLU A 131 1.71 -0.95 -15.58
CA GLU A 131 1.57 0.49 -15.75
C GLU A 131 1.83 1.24 -14.46
N LEU A 132 1.28 0.76 -13.35
CA LEU A 132 1.47 1.37 -12.04
C LEU A 132 2.93 1.27 -11.58
N ILE A 133 3.58 0.13 -11.82
CA ILE A 133 5.01 -0.05 -11.50
C ILE A 133 5.86 0.96 -12.28
N GLU A 134 5.60 1.14 -13.58
CA GLU A 134 6.34 2.10 -14.39
C GLU A 134 6.15 3.54 -13.88
N GLU A 135 4.94 3.93 -13.54
CA GLU A 135 4.67 5.25 -12.95
C GLU A 135 5.39 5.44 -11.62
N PHE A 136 5.41 4.41 -10.80
CA PHE A 136 6.04 4.44 -9.48
C PHE A 136 7.57 4.61 -9.59
N ILE A 137 8.20 3.93 -10.54
CA ILE A 137 9.65 3.97 -10.74
C ILE A 137 10.08 5.29 -11.38
N ASN A 138 9.30 5.81 -12.31
CA ASN A 138 9.58 7.06 -13.01
C ASN A 138 9.02 8.26 -12.26
#